data_2ed50e5cf854f0eb39bafd7b96c22c42
#
_entry.id   2ed50e5cf854f0eb39bafd7b96c22c42
#
_cell.length_a   1.000
_cell.length_b   1.000
_cell.length_c   1.000
_cell.angle_alpha   90.00
_cell.angle_beta   90.00
_cell.angle_gamma   90.00
#
_symmetry.space_group_name_H-M   'P 1'
#
loop_
_entity.id
_entity.type
_entity.pdbx_description
1 polymer ?
#
loop_
_entity_poly.entity_id
_entity_poly.type
_entity_poly.pdbx_seq_one_letter_code
_entity_poly.pdbx_strand_id
1 'polypeptide(L)'
;GGNDLYITVFNGAEGNKKLDIDVTVVTDGVKRTVPAGTRIKLTPGESITITQYLYHDFVMPKEGGPVLLGEVSMCNDDENDNCFYEQMGRFPEIEEDEPPYRYLCTEYPAAKD
;
A
#
# COMPACT_ATOMS: atom_id res chain seq x y z
N GLY A 1 7.96 -3.61 -13.17
CA GLY A 1 8.32 -3.51 -14.59
C GLY A 1 7.40 -2.58 -15.36
N GLY A 2 7.69 -2.31 -16.61
CA GLY A 2 6.94 -1.36 -17.42
C GLY A 2 7.42 0.07 -17.26
N ASN A 3 6.50 1.01 -16.96
CA ASN A 3 6.82 2.42 -16.77
C ASN A 3 7.41 2.71 -15.38
N ASP A 4 7.83 3.95 -15.16
CA ASP A 4 8.29 4.43 -13.85
C ASP A 4 7.12 4.56 -12.87
N LEU A 5 7.43 4.42 -11.58
CA LEU A 5 6.53 4.64 -10.47
C LEU A 5 7.06 5.76 -9.58
N TYR A 6 6.19 6.59 -9.07
CA TYR A 6 6.51 7.57 -8.05
C TYR A 6 5.80 7.22 -6.75
N ILE A 7 6.52 7.26 -5.65
CA ILE A 7 5.99 7.05 -4.31
C ILE A 7 6.27 8.27 -3.43
N THR A 8 5.23 8.82 -2.82
CA THR A 8 5.35 9.91 -1.85
C THR A 8 5.32 9.34 -0.45
N VAL A 9 6.18 9.79 0.45
CA VAL A 9 6.34 9.21 1.78
C VAL A 9 6.25 10.25 2.89
N PHE A 10 5.60 9.83 4.01
CA PHE A 10 5.56 10.57 5.27
C PHE A 10 5.68 9.58 6.43
N ASN A 11 6.31 9.99 7.52
CA ASN A 11 6.16 9.26 8.77
C ASN A 11 4.74 9.47 9.33
N GLY A 12 4.15 8.42 9.87
CA GLY A 12 2.88 8.48 10.57
C GLY A 12 3.06 8.53 12.08
N ALA A 13 2.02 9.00 12.78
CA ALA A 13 1.91 8.97 14.22
C ALA A 13 0.52 8.51 14.64
N GLU A 14 0.35 8.18 15.91
CA GLU A 14 -0.95 7.83 16.48
C GLU A 14 -2.00 8.92 16.18
N GLY A 15 -3.25 8.49 16.01
CA GLY A 15 -4.35 9.37 15.67
C GLY A 15 -4.38 9.77 14.19
N ASN A 16 -3.82 8.95 13.32
CA ASN A 16 -3.85 9.13 11.86
C ASN A 16 -3.23 10.46 11.41
N LYS A 17 -2.03 10.76 11.92
CA LYS A 17 -1.31 12.00 11.64
C LYS A 17 -0.12 11.75 10.74
N LYS A 18 0.07 12.61 9.74
CA LYS A 18 1.31 12.74 8.99
C LYS A 18 2.25 13.69 9.70
N LEU A 19 3.51 13.30 9.86
CA LEU A 19 4.54 14.12 10.49
C LEU A 19 5.35 14.87 9.43
N ASP A 20 5.65 16.14 9.70
CA ASP A 20 6.53 16.96 8.88
C ASP A 20 7.98 16.86 9.39
N ILE A 21 8.51 15.64 9.36
CA ILE A 21 9.88 15.31 9.71
C ILE A 21 10.51 14.44 8.63
N ASP A 22 11.82 14.44 8.56
CA ASP A 22 12.56 13.61 7.60
C ASP A 22 12.20 12.14 7.71
N VAL A 23 12.11 11.49 6.55
CA VAL A 23 11.72 10.09 6.41
C VAL A 23 12.93 9.25 6.03
N THR A 24 13.20 8.19 6.77
CA THR A 24 14.18 7.19 6.37
C THR A 24 13.53 6.17 5.47
N VAL A 25 14.04 6.04 4.26
CA VAL A 25 13.58 5.05 3.27
C VAL A 25 14.72 4.09 2.91
N VAL A 26 14.35 2.88 2.55
CA VAL A 26 15.29 1.86 2.07
C VAL A 26 14.91 1.50 0.64
N THR A 27 15.79 1.84 -0.30
CA THR A 27 15.63 1.48 -1.72
C THR A 27 16.75 0.56 -2.14
N ASP A 28 16.41 -0.61 -2.68
CA ASP A 28 17.38 -1.66 -3.07
C ASP A 28 18.40 -1.98 -1.95
N GLY A 29 17.91 -2.01 -0.69
CA GLY A 29 18.74 -2.29 0.48
C GLY A 29 19.58 -1.11 0.99
N VAL A 30 19.55 0.05 0.34
CA VAL A 30 20.31 1.25 0.74
C VAL A 30 19.41 2.21 1.50
N LYS A 31 19.80 2.54 2.73
CA LYS A 31 19.12 3.55 3.55
C LYS A 31 19.46 4.96 3.09
N ARG A 32 18.46 5.81 2.99
CA ARG A 32 18.61 7.25 2.78
C ARG A 32 17.55 8.02 3.53
N THR A 33 17.85 9.27 3.85
CA THR A 33 16.90 10.18 4.52
C THR A 33 16.44 11.22 3.52
N VAL A 34 15.14 11.44 3.47
CA VAL A 34 14.48 12.41 2.58
C VAL A 34 13.51 13.27 3.38
N PRO A 35 13.26 14.54 2.99
CA PRO A 35 12.22 15.36 3.61
C PRO A 35 10.84 14.71 3.51
N ALA A 36 9.95 15.01 4.47
CA ALA A 36 8.55 14.59 4.41
C ALA A 36 7.90 15.03 3.09
N GLY A 37 7.05 14.17 2.53
CA GLY A 37 6.38 14.43 1.26
C GLY A 37 7.27 14.33 0.01
N THR A 38 8.50 13.84 0.16
CA THR A 38 9.37 13.60 -1.00
C THR A 38 8.76 12.55 -1.90
N ARG A 39 8.71 12.87 -3.20
CA ARG A 39 8.31 11.95 -4.26
C ARG A 39 9.54 11.21 -4.77
N ILE A 40 9.61 9.92 -4.44
CA ILE A 40 10.71 9.04 -4.83
C ILE A 40 10.34 8.37 -6.15
N LYS A 41 11.24 8.46 -7.12
CA LYS A 41 11.12 7.76 -8.40
C LYS A 41 11.68 6.34 -8.27
N LEU A 42 10.91 5.37 -8.69
CA LEU A 42 11.34 3.98 -8.87
C LEU A 42 11.26 3.63 -10.36
N THR A 43 12.38 3.24 -10.92
CA THR A 43 12.44 2.72 -12.30
C THR A 43 12.23 1.21 -12.32
N PRO A 44 11.94 0.59 -13.49
CA PRO A 44 11.75 -0.84 -13.59
C PRO A 44 12.92 -1.64 -12.98
N GLY A 45 12.58 -2.57 -12.06
CA GLY A 45 13.56 -3.40 -11.36
C GLY A 45 14.01 -2.85 -10.00
N GLU A 46 13.71 -1.59 -9.67
CA GLU A 46 13.99 -1.01 -8.37
C GLU A 46 12.93 -1.40 -7.33
N SER A 47 13.31 -1.41 -6.06
CA SER A 47 12.47 -1.75 -4.93
C SER A 47 12.51 -0.70 -3.84
N ILE A 48 11.46 -0.65 -3.02
CA ILE A 48 11.40 0.15 -1.80
C ILE A 48 10.81 -0.70 -0.67
N THR A 49 11.38 -0.57 0.52
CA THR A 49 10.83 -1.20 1.71
C THR A 49 9.90 -0.23 2.42
N ILE A 50 8.64 -0.62 2.55
CA ILE A 50 7.64 0.12 3.31
C ILE A 50 7.63 -0.43 4.73
N THR A 51 7.99 0.40 5.69
CA THR A 51 7.98 0.05 7.11
C THR A 51 6.64 0.40 7.74
N GLN A 52 6.40 -0.15 8.94
CA GLN A 52 5.23 0.21 9.73
C GLN A 52 5.17 1.73 9.98
N TYR A 53 3.97 2.30 9.98
CA TYR A 53 3.70 3.73 10.14
C TYR A 53 4.31 4.64 9.06
N LEU A 54 4.61 4.10 7.89
CA LEU A 54 5.01 4.90 6.74
C LEU A 54 3.79 5.16 5.84
N TYR A 55 3.27 6.39 5.88
CA TYR A 55 2.27 6.82 4.89
C TYR A 55 2.90 6.93 3.52
N HIS A 56 2.25 6.36 2.54
CA HIS A 56 2.71 6.38 1.16
C HIS A 56 1.53 6.39 0.18
N ASP A 57 1.77 6.97 -0.97
CA ASP A 57 0.89 6.87 -2.14
C ASP A 57 1.71 6.49 -3.37
N PHE A 58 1.05 5.92 -4.35
CA PHE A 58 1.64 5.58 -5.64
C PHE A 58 1.06 6.44 -6.75
N VAL A 59 1.92 7.05 -7.55
CA VAL A 59 1.53 7.83 -8.73
C VAL A 59 2.31 7.34 -9.94
N MET A 60 1.60 7.08 -11.02
CA MET A 60 2.19 6.73 -12.31
C MET A 60 2.18 7.94 -13.24
N PRO A 61 3.19 8.12 -14.10
CA PRO A 61 3.12 9.07 -15.20
C PRO A 61 1.92 8.75 -16.10
N LYS A 62 1.25 9.76 -16.60
CA LYS A 62 0.14 9.58 -17.55
C LYS A 62 0.60 8.98 -18.88
N GLU A 63 1.84 9.21 -19.23
CA GLU A 63 2.47 8.75 -20.47
C GLU A 63 3.42 7.57 -20.16
N GLY A 64 3.67 6.71 -21.14
CA GLY A 64 4.64 5.62 -21.02
C GLY A 64 4.04 4.25 -20.71
N GLY A 65 2.73 4.12 -20.59
CA GLY A 65 2.03 2.83 -20.46
C GLY A 65 1.93 2.29 -19.03
N PRO A 66 1.56 1.04 -18.86
CA PRO A 66 1.27 0.43 -17.56
C PRO A 66 2.53 0.18 -16.74
N VAL A 67 2.34 0.07 -15.42
CA VAL A 67 3.36 -0.35 -14.45
C VAL A 67 2.96 -1.70 -13.87
N LEU A 68 3.89 -2.64 -13.83
CA LEU A 68 3.75 -3.89 -13.09
C LEU A 68 4.43 -3.75 -11.73
N LEU A 69 3.65 -3.88 -10.68
CA LEU A 69 4.12 -3.88 -9.29
C LEU A 69 4.04 -5.28 -8.71
N GLY A 70 4.99 -5.61 -7.84
CA GLY A 70 4.94 -6.79 -6.98
C GLY A 70 5.08 -6.34 -5.53
N GLU A 71 4.38 -7.02 -4.63
CA GLU A 71 4.48 -6.84 -3.19
C GLU A 71 4.82 -8.16 -2.53
N VAL A 72 5.76 -8.12 -1.60
CA VAL A 72 6.05 -9.22 -0.69
C VAL A 72 5.87 -8.68 0.72
N SER A 73 4.92 -9.24 1.46
CA SER A 73 4.60 -8.79 2.81
C SER A 73 4.68 -9.93 3.82
N MET A 74 4.67 -9.57 5.10
CA MET A 74 4.37 -10.51 6.20
C MET A 74 2.90 -10.94 6.12
N CYS A 75 2.50 -11.85 7.00
CA CYS A 75 1.10 -12.27 7.08
C CYS A 75 0.17 -11.06 7.18
N ASN A 76 -0.81 -11.03 6.29
CA ASN A 76 -1.68 -9.90 6.06
C ASN A 76 -2.95 -10.01 6.92
N ASP A 77 -3.36 -8.91 7.53
CA ASP A 77 -4.66 -8.75 8.19
C ASP A 77 -5.35 -7.52 7.62
N ASP A 78 -6.00 -7.71 6.49
CA ASP A 78 -6.58 -6.63 5.70
C ASP A 78 -7.56 -5.73 6.46
N GLU A 79 -8.16 -6.20 7.54
CA GLU A 79 -9.11 -5.43 8.34
C GLU A 79 -8.40 -4.50 9.33
N ASN A 80 -7.21 -4.86 9.81
CA ASN A 80 -6.56 -4.18 10.93
C ASN A 80 -5.19 -3.59 10.60
N ASP A 81 -4.55 -3.99 9.49
CA ASP A 81 -3.18 -3.58 9.17
C ASP A 81 -3.08 -2.37 8.22
N ASN A 82 -4.21 -1.89 7.70
CA ASN A 82 -4.27 -0.72 6.83
C ASN A 82 -4.97 0.46 7.51
N CYS A 83 -4.35 1.63 7.45
CA CYS A 83 -4.93 2.87 7.88
C CYS A 83 -4.80 3.92 6.77
N PHE A 84 -5.93 4.36 6.22
CA PHE A 84 -5.93 5.41 5.21
C PHE A 84 -5.98 6.78 5.90
N TYR A 85 -5.17 7.72 5.41
CA TYR A 85 -5.18 9.10 5.92
C TYR A 85 -6.54 9.76 5.72
N GLU A 86 -7.12 9.62 4.53
CA GLU A 86 -8.51 9.93 4.26
C GLU A 86 -9.31 8.64 4.38
N GLN A 87 -10.36 8.64 5.21
CA GLN A 87 -11.20 7.48 5.37
C GLN A 87 -11.96 7.22 4.07
N MET A 88 -11.58 6.16 3.40
CA MET A 88 -12.24 5.65 2.22
C MET A 88 -12.55 4.17 2.42
N GLY A 89 -13.70 3.74 1.95
CA GLY A 89 -13.97 2.29 1.84
C GLY A 89 -12.94 1.65 0.91
N ARG A 90 -12.42 0.48 1.28
CA ARG A 90 -11.42 -0.25 0.48
C ARG A 90 -12.01 -0.76 -0.83
N PHE A 91 -13.27 -1.17 -0.77
CA PHE A 91 -14.03 -1.67 -1.91
C PHE A 91 -15.36 -0.93 -2.01
N PRO A 92 -15.92 -0.80 -3.22
CA PRO A 92 -17.28 -0.31 -3.36
C PRO A 92 -18.24 -1.26 -2.64
N GLU A 93 -19.29 -0.70 -2.06
CA GLU A 93 -20.38 -1.50 -1.51
C GLU A 93 -21.08 -2.22 -2.67
N ILE A 94 -21.26 -3.53 -2.50
CA ILE A 94 -21.96 -4.39 -3.46
C ILE A 94 -23.24 -4.87 -2.79
N GLU A 95 -24.37 -4.69 -3.44
CA GLU A 95 -25.62 -5.30 -3.02
C GLU A 95 -25.67 -6.74 -3.50
N GLU A 96 -25.67 -7.69 -2.55
CA GLU A 96 -25.70 -9.12 -2.83
C GLU A 96 -27.13 -9.56 -3.10
N ASP A 97 -27.48 -9.80 -4.35
CA ASP A 97 -28.81 -10.23 -4.80
C ASP A 97 -28.90 -11.70 -5.23
N GLU A 98 -27.76 -12.39 -5.25
CA GLU A 98 -27.66 -13.82 -5.58
C GLU A 98 -26.85 -14.58 -4.53
N PRO A 99 -27.11 -15.88 -4.30
CA PRO A 99 -26.27 -16.71 -3.46
C PRO A 99 -24.84 -16.79 -4.00
N PRO A 100 -23.79 -16.76 -3.13
CA PRO A 100 -22.43 -16.79 -3.59
C PRO A 100 -22.12 -18.12 -4.32
N TYR A 101 -21.54 -18.01 -5.49
CA TYR A 101 -21.04 -19.20 -6.23
C TYR A 101 -19.83 -19.81 -5.53
N ARG A 102 -19.00 -19.00 -4.87
CA ARG A 102 -17.87 -19.38 -4.03
C ARG A 102 -17.77 -18.43 -2.85
N TYR A 103 -17.40 -18.97 -1.70
CA TYR A 103 -17.15 -18.16 -0.51
C TYR A 103 -15.78 -17.50 -0.57
N LEU A 104 -15.66 -16.30 0.00
CA LEU A 104 -14.38 -15.70 0.31
C LEU A 104 -13.69 -16.45 1.46
N CYS A 105 -12.38 -16.30 1.61
CA CYS A 105 -11.61 -17.02 2.63
C CYS A 105 -12.10 -16.79 4.07
N THR A 106 -12.76 -15.67 4.33
CA THR A 106 -13.34 -15.31 5.64
C THR A 106 -14.77 -15.78 5.86
N GLU A 107 -15.43 -16.31 4.83
CA GLU A 107 -16.86 -16.63 4.84
C GLU A 107 -17.15 -18.13 4.88
N TYR A 108 -16.10 -18.97 4.92
CA TYR A 108 -16.29 -20.39 5.01
C TYR A 108 -16.94 -20.77 6.36
N PRO A 109 -17.96 -21.64 6.33
CA PRO A 109 -18.56 -22.13 7.58
C PRO A 109 -17.51 -22.88 8.40
N ALA A 110 -17.68 -22.86 9.73
CA ALA A 110 -16.83 -23.64 10.61
C ALA A 110 -16.83 -25.11 10.21
N ALA A 111 -15.68 -25.76 10.31
CA ALA A 111 -15.59 -27.19 10.07
C ALA A 111 -16.55 -27.96 11.01
N LYS A 112 -17.29 -28.88 10.46
CA LYS A 112 -18.08 -29.80 11.27
C LYS A 112 -17.16 -30.95 11.72
N ASP A 113 -17.12 -31.17 13.03
CA ASP A 113 -16.44 -32.29 13.62
C ASP A 113 -17.05 -33.64 13.15
#